data_92ac53fa405a2dc0c6ec754b2e7002b2
#
_entry.id   92ac53fa405a2dc0c6ec754b2e7002b2
#
_cell.length_a   1.000
_cell.length_b   1.000
_cell.length_c   1.000
_cell.angle_alpha   90.00
_cell.angle_beta   90.00
_cell.angle_gamma   90.00
#
_symmetry.space_group_name_H-M   'P 1'
#
loop_
_entity.id
_entity.type
_entity.pdbx_description
1 polymer ?
#
loop_
_entity_poly.entity_id
_entity_poly.type
_entity_poly.pdbx_seq_one_letter_code
_entity_poly.pdbx_strand_id
1 'polypeptide(L)'
;MNMHEYADAEMLAINLANVLAGKLTAALMHEDRATLVVPGGTTPGPIFDALCDADLDWSRVDVMLSDERWVPQDDPRSNAGLVRARLLTGRAGAATFHPFYAGGDDPEDRLSEVETRIEPLLPVSVALLGMGTDMHTASLFPRGDNLRLALDPAAPILVSMRAAGLACTRVSLSARVICDAMSLHLVI
;
A
#
# COMPACT_ATOMS: atom_id res chain seq x y z
N MET A 1 -1.08 -0.66 -20.44
CA MET A 1 -0.34 -1.49 -19.48
C MET A 1 0.99 -1.87 -20.11
N ASN A 2 2.11 -1.65 -19.43
CA ASN A 2 3.43 -2.07 -19.87
C ASN A 2 3.85 -3.26 -18.99
N MET A 3 4.35 -4.34 -19.61
CA MET A 3 4.86 -5.51 -18.91
C MET A 3 6.38 -5.49 -18.98
N HIS A 4 7.04 -5.71 -17.85
CA HIS A 4 8.49 -5.80 -17.73
C HIS A 4 8.86 -7.14 -17.10
N GLU A 5 9.72 -7.88 -17.77
CA GLU A 5 10.27 -9.13 -17.26
C GLU A 5 11.72 -8.90 -16.84
N TYR A 6 12.11 -9.53 -15.75
CA TYR A 6 13.47 -9.42 -15.18
C TYR A 6 14.10 -10.81 -15.10
N ALA A 7 15.43 -10.86 -15.19
CA ALA A 7 16.17 -12.11 -15.18
C ALA A 7 16.03 -12.87 -13.85
N ASP A 8 15.91 -12.12 -12.76
CA ASP A 8 15.76 -12.64 -11.41
C ASP A 8 15.08 -11.63 -10.47
N ALA A 9 14.78 -12.07 -9.25
CA ALA A 9 14.08 -11.27 -8.24
C ALA A 9 14.92 -10.09 -7.73
N GLU A 10 16.26 -10.19 -7.74
CA GLU A 10 17.14 -9.11 -7.30
C GLU A 10 17.11 -7.97 -8.31
N MET A 11 17.26 -8.29 -9.60
CA MET A 11 17.14 -7.31 -10.69
C MET A 11 15.77 -6.65 -10.70
N LEU A 12 14.69 -7.40 -10.47
CA LEU A 12 13.35 -6.85 -10.34
C LEU A 12 13.29 -5.86 -9.17
N ALA A 13 13.77 -6.25 -7.99
CA ALA A 13 13.69 -5.42 -6.79
C ALA A 13 14.43 -4.08 -6.97
N ILE A 14 15.68 -4.12 -7.45
CA ILE A 14 16.50 -2.92 -7.68
C ILE A 14 15.87 -2.02 -8.75
N ASN A 15 15.47 -2.58 -9.89
CA ASN A 15 14.90 -1.78 -10.96
C ASN A 15 13.55 -1.17 -10.57
N LEU A 16 12.67 -1.95 -9.92
CA LEU A 16 11.37 -1.43 -9.50
C LEU A 16 11.52 -0.36 -8.41
N ALA A 17 12.43 -0.54 -7.45
CA ALA A 17 12.75 0.49 -6.46
C ALA A 17 13.20 1.81 -7.13
N ASN A 18 14.09 1.75 -8.14
CA ASN A 18 14.52 2.92 -8.89
C ASN A 18 13.37 3.58 -9.66
N VAL A 19 12.47 2.79 -10.26
CA VAL A 19 11.28 3.30 -10.95
C VAL A 19 10.36 4.02 -9.96
N LEU A 20 10.07 3.42 -8.79
CA LEU A 20 9.23 4.02 -7.76
C LEU A 20 9.84 5.33 -7.24
N ALA A 21 11.15 5.33 -6.92
CA ALA A 21 11.87 6.53 -6.49
C ALA A 21 11.82 7.64 -7.54
N GLY A 22 12.04 7.30 -8.83
CA GLY A 22 11.93 8.26 -9.92
C GLY A 22 10.54 8.85 -10.09
N LYS A 23 9.49 8.05 -9.89
CA LYS A 23 8.08 8.51 -9.91
C LYS A 23 7.76 9.44 -8.75
N LEU A 24 8.22 9.11 -7.54
CA LEU A 24 8.07 9.96 -6.36
C LEU A 24 8.81 11.28 -6.55
N THR A 25 10.05 11.24 -7.04
CA THR A 25 10.82 12.44 -7.35
C THR A 25 10.11 13.33 -8.36
N ALA A 26 9.54 12.74 -9.42
CA ALA A 26 8.78 13.48 -10.42
C ALA A 26 7.51 14.13 -9.82
N ALA A 27 6.79 13.42 -8.94
CA ALA A 27 5.64 13.99 -8.23
C ALA A 27 6.05 15.18 -7.35
N LEU A 28 7.16 15.06 -6.60
CA LEU A 28 7.67 16.11 -5.71
C LEU A 28 8.22 17.36 -6.46
N MET A 29 8.40 17.28 -7.78
CA MET A 29 8.74 18.46 -8.59
C MET A 29 7.53 19.37 -8.83
N HIS A 30 6.32 18.87 -8.69
CA HIS A 30 5.08 19.55 -8.99
C HIS A 30 4.16 19.75 -7.79
N GLU A 31 4.32 18.88 -6.76
CA GLU A 31 3.50 18.87 -5.57
C GLU A 31 4.37 19.06 -4.31
N ASP A 32 3.80 19.68 -3.28
CA ASP A 32 4.50 19.87 -2.00
C ASP A 32 4.80 18.55 -1.31
N ARG A 33 3.95 17.56 -1.48
CA ARG A 33 4.07 16.20 -0.93
C ARG A 33 3.69 15.15 -1.96
N ALA A 34 4.20 13.93 -1.79
CA ALA A 34 3.83 12.79 -2.63
C ALA A 34 3.34 11.63 -1.75
N THR A 35 2.33 10.91 -2.21
CA THR A 35 1.77 9.74 -1.51
C THR A 35 2.23 8.46 -2.16
N LEU A 36 2.84 7.58 -1.35
CA LEU A 36 3.24 6.23 -1.73
C LEU A 36 2.34 5.20 -1.05
N VAL A 37 1.65 4.39 -1.85
CA VAL A 37 0.91 3.22 -1.38
C VAL A 37 1.76 1.97 -1.57
N VAL A 38 1.85 1.15 -0.52
CA VAL A 38 2.65 -0.09 -0.53
C VAL A 38 1.85 -1.29 -0.02
N PRO A 39 2.09 -2.50 -0.56
CA PRO A 39 1.43 -3.72 -0.12
C PRO A 39 2.16 -4.35 1.07
N GLY A 40 1.51 -5.33 1.68
CA GLY A 40 2.15 -6.31 2.56
C GLY A 40 2.70 -7.52 1.81
N GLY A 41 3.04 -8.55 2.58
CA GLY A 41 3.53 -9.82 2.05
C GLY A 41 5.04 -9.90 1.90
N THR A 42 5.54 -11.02 1.36
CA THR A 42 6.98 -11.28 1.27
C THR A 42 7.63 -10.72 0.01
N THR A 43 6.91 -10.69 -1.11
CA THR A 43 7.41 -10.24 -2.41
C THR A 43 7.93 -8.79 -2.39
N PRO A 44 7.28 -7.79 -1.77
CA PRO A 44 7.76 -6.42 -1.79
C PRO A 44 8.96 -6.16 -0.88
N GLY A 45 9.30 -7.08 0.02
CA GLY A 45 10.38 -6.90 0.98
C GLY A 45 11.71 -6.49 0.35
N PRO A 46 12.28 -7.23 -0.63
CA PRO A 46 13.52 -6.82 -1.31
C PRO A 46 13.41 -5.47 -2.03
N ILE A 47 12.21 -5.12 -2.53
CA ILE A 47 11.96 -3.82 -3.14
C ILE A 47 12.05 -2.71 -2.08
N PHE A 48 11.51 -2.94 -0.89
CA PHE A 48 11.60 -2.00 0.23
C PHE A 48 13.03 -1.77 0.70
N ASP A 49 13.82 -2.85 0.78
CA ASP A 49 15.23 -2.78 1.17
C ASP A 49 16.05 -1.96 0.18
N ALA A 50 15.74 -2.03 -1.12
CA ALA A 50 16.40 -1.23 -2.14
C ALA A 50 15.86 0.23 -2.17
N LEU A 51 14.58 0.42 -1.86
CA LEU A 51 13.91 1.72 -1.93
C LEU A 51 14.23 2.62 -0.72
N CYS A 52 14.45 2.04 0.47
CA CYS A 52 14.59 2.80 1.73
C CYS A 52 15.75 3.79 1.73
N ASP A 53 16.79 3.55 0.95
CA ASP A 53 17.98 4.42 0.82
C ASP A 53 17.98 5.28 -0.46
N ALA A 54 16.88 5.28 -1.22
CA ALA A 54 16.76 6.08 -2.43
C ALA A 54 16.97 7.58 -2.14
N ASP A 55 17.67 8.25 -3.05
CA ASP A 55 18.00 9.67 -2.91
C ASP A 55 16.83 10.55 -3.36
N LEU A 56 15.91 10.78 -2.44
CA LEU A 56 14.76 11.68 -2.59
C LEU A 56 14.43 12.34 -1.25
N ASP A 57 13.66 13.42 -1.27
CA ASP A 57 13.21 14.09 -0.04
C ASP A 57 12.08 13.33 0.64
N TRP A 58 12.42 12.33 1.42
CA TRP A 58 11.49 11.49 2.14
C TRP A 58 10.64 12.25 3.18
N SER A 59 11.09 13.40 3.66
CA SER A 59 10.31 14.23 4.60
C SER A 59 9.01 14.76 3.98
N ARG A 60 8.96 14.78 2.64
CA ARG A 60 7.79 15.16 1.85
C ARG A 60 6.99 13.98 1.31
N VAL A 61 7.30 12.76 1.74
CA VAL A 61 6.59 11.55 1.32
C VAL A 61 5.67 11.05 2.44
N ASP A 62 4.40 10.87 2.09
CA ASP A 62 3.41 10.18 2.90
C ASP A 62 3.31 8.73 2.45
N VAL A 63 3.49 7.79 3.36
CA VAL A 63 3.41 6.36 3.10
C VAL A 63 2.15 5.80 3.74
N MET A 64 1.34 5.06 2.97
CA MET A 64 0.21 4.30 3.47
C MET A 64 0.16 2.90 2.84
N LEU A 65 -0.67 2.04 3.40
CA LEU A 65 -0.83 0.66 2.95
C LEU A 65 -1.88 0.55 1.82
N SER A 66 -1.76 -0.47 0.97
CA SER A 66 -2.85 -0.86 0.08
C SER A 66 -3.98 -1.56 0.85
N ASP A 67 -3.59 -2.32 1.88
CA ASP A 67 -4.48 -3.07 2.74
C ASP A 67 -3.78 -3.43 4.06
N GLU A 68 -4.55 -3.75 5.07
CA GLU A 68 -4.03 -4.15 6.38
C GLU A 68 -4.85 -5.29 6.99
N ARG A 69 -4.18 -6.11 7.76
CA ARG A 69 -4.79 -7.04 8.68
C ARG A 69 -5.24 -6.26 9.90
N TRP A 70 -6.53 -6.43 10.30
CA TRP A 70 -7.04 -5.71 11.46
C TRP A 70 -6.50 -6.32 12.75
N VAL A 71 -5.24 -6.02 13.02
CA VAL A 71 -4.46 -6.47 14.18
C VAL A 71 -3.53 -5.35 14.63
N PRO A 72 -3.07 -5.33 15.89
CA PRO A 72 -2.06 -4.39 16.38
C PRO A 72 -0.80 -4.40 15.49
N GLN A 73 -0.09 -3.26 15.43
CA GLN A 73 1.08 -3.10 14.55
C GLN A 73 2.28 -3.97 14.98
N ASP A 74 2.33 -4.44 16.22
CA ASP A 74 3.32 -5.38 16.74
C ASP A 74 2.96 -6.86 16.52
N ASP A 75 1.75 -7.14 16.01
CA ASP A 75 1.37 -8.50 15.59
C ASP A 75 2.19 -8.88 14.34
N PRO A 76 2.78 -10.09 14.29
CA PRO A 76 3.59 -10.52 13.14
C PRO A 76 2.83 -10.60 11.82
N ARG A 77 1.50 -10.54 11.85
CA ARG A 77 0.64 -10.49 10.66
C ARG A 77 0.44 -9.07 10.12
N SER A 78 0.80 -8.02 10.87
CA SER A 78 0.60 -6.64 10.45
C SER A 78 1.48 -6.26 9.26
N ASN A 79 0.87 -5.66 8.24
CA ASN A 79 1.59 -5.05 7.13
C ASN A 79 2.34 -3.78 7.58
N ALA A 80 1.77 -3.03 8.53
CA ALA A 80 2.43 -1.86 9.10
C ALA A 80 3.74 -2.24 9.80
N GLY A 81 3.77 -3.35 10.53
CA GLY A 81 4.99 -3.88 11.14
C GLY A 81 6.08 -4.17 10.11
N LEU A 82 5.71 -4.84 9.00
CA LEU A 82 6.60 -5.13 7.88
C LEU A 82 7.16 -3.85 7.24
N VAL A 83 6.30 -2.89 6.94
CA VAL A 83 6.68 -1.63 6.29
C VAL A 83 7.63 -0.83 7.18
N ARG A 84 7.36 -0.76 8.48
CA ARG A 84 8.26 -0.10 9.45
C ARG A 84 9.62 -0.77 9.52
N ALA A 85 9.66 -2.10 9.49
CA ALA A 85 10.91 -2.86 9.63
C ALA A 85 11.79 -2.81 8.38
N ARG A 86 11.23 -2.65 7.18
CA ARG A 86 11.96 -2.78 5.92
C ARG A 86 12.00 -1.51 5.07
N LEU A 87 10.89 -0.75 5.00
CA LEU A 87 10.83 0.46 4.18
C LEU A 87 11.19 1.72 4.98
N LEU A 88 10.58 1.88 6.17
CA LEU A 88 10.73 3.11 6.95
C LEU A 88 12.02 3.09 7.81
N THR A 89 13.12 2.76 7.15
CA THR A 89 14.48 2.71 7.68
C THR A 89 15.38 3.58 6.81
N GLY A 90 16.65 3.71 7.15
CA GLY A 90 17.59 4.51 6.36
C GLY A 90 17.05 5.91 6.06
N ARG A 91 17.14 6.35 4.82
CA ARG A 91 16.63 7.66 4.37
C ARG A 91 15.11 7.75 4.43
N ALA A 92 14.41 6.66 4.10
CA ALA A 92 12.94 6.62 4.14
C ALA A 92 12.35 6.66 5.55
N GLY A 93 13.16 6.54 6.59
CA GLY A 93 12.75 6.80 7.98
C GLY A 93 12.25 8.23 8.22
N ALA A 94 12.53 9.18 7.33
CA ALA A 94 12.01 10.54 7.39
C ALA A 94 10.58 10.68 6.83
N ALA A 95 10.03 9.66 6.18
CA ALA A 95 8.67 9.68 5.64
C ALA A 95 7.60 9.67 6.75
N THR A 96 6.44 10.27 6.46
CA THR A 96 5.28 10.20 7.35
C THR A 96 4.48 8.95 7.04
N PHE A 97 4.26 8.08 8.03
CA PHE A 97 3.52 6.84 7.86
C PHE A 97 2.10 6.94 8.42
N HIS A 98 1.12 6.49 7.63
CA HIS A 98 -0.30 6.50 7.95
C HIS A 98 -0.84 5.06 8.06
N PRO A 99 -0.76 4.42 9.25
CA PRO A 99 -1.27 3.07 9.45
C PRO A 99 -2.79 3.03 9.42
N PHE A 100 -3.37 1.88 9.01
CA PHE A 100 -4.83 1.72 8.97
C PHE A 100 -5.41 1.22 10.29
N TYR A 101 -4.68 0.38 11.03
CA TYR A 101 -5.17 -0.11 12.32
C TYR A 101 -5.28 1.05 13.33
N ALA A 102 -6.49 1.26 13.83
CA ALA A 102 -6.83 2.33 14.78
C ALA A 102 -7.34 1.79 16.13
N GLY A 103 -7.10 0.49 16.40
CA GLY A 103 -7.59 -0.17 17.62
C GLY A 103 -9.04 -0.67 17.49
N GLY A 104 -9.49 -1.40 18.50
CA GLY A 104 -10.82 -2.02 18.53
C GLY A 104 -10.85 -3.36 17.82
N ASP A 105 -11.95 -4.09 18.06
CA ASP A 105 -12.14 -5.45 17.55
C ASP A 105 -12.72 -5.45 16.13
N ASP A 106 -13.53 -4.46 15.79
CA ASP A 106 -14.20 -4.35 14.50
C ASP A 106 -13.72 -3.10 13.73
N PRO A 107 -13.20 -3.27 12.50
CA PRO A 107 -12.72 -2.16 11.71
C PRO A 107 -13.83 -1.16 11.36
N GLU A 108 -15.08 -1.60 11.16
CA GLU A 108 -16.20 -0.75 10.77
C GLU A 108 -16.43 0.41 11.73
N ASP A 109 -16.14 0.23 13.01
CA ASP A 109 -16.27 1.27 14.04
C ASP A 109 -15.21 2.38 13.88
N ARG A 110 -14.15 2.14 13.11
CA ARG A 110 -12.98 3.01 13.01
C ARG A 110 -12.66 3.47 11.59
N LEU A 111 -13.29 2.91 10.55
CA LEU A 111 -12.98 3.26 9.16
C LEU A 111 -13.10 4.76 8.88
N SER A 112 -14.16 5.41 9.37
CA SER A 112 -14.37 6.85 9.15
C SER A 112 -13.26 7.72 9.73
N GLU A 113 -12.70 7.34 10.90
CA GLU A 113 -11.55 8.02 11.49
C GLU A 113 -10.30 7.88 10.62
N VAL A 114 -10.06 6.66 10.13
CA VAL A 114 -8.90 6.38 9.27
C VAL A 114 -9.05 7.09 7.93
N GLU A 115 -10.24 7.06 7.32
CA GLU A 115 -10.54 7.77 6.07
C GLU A 115 -10.30 9.27 6.19
N THR A 116 -10.80 9.91 7.24
CA THR A 116 -10.58 11.34 7.49
C THR A 116 -9.09 11.70 7.52
N ARG A 117 -8.25 10.80 8.04
CA ARG A 117 -6.80 11.00 8.12
C ARG A 117 -6.10 10.84 6.78
N ILE A 118 -6.57 9.92 5.92
CA ILE A 118 -5.90 9.61 4.65
C ILE A 118 -6.53 10.31 3.44
N GLU A 119 -7.74 10.82 3.53
CA GLU A 119 -8.42 11.55 2.45
C GLU A 119 -7.58 12.72 1.90
N PRO A 120 -6.91 13.56 2.74
CA PRO A 120 -6.05 14.63 2.23
C PRO A 120 -4.81 14.17 1.46
N LEU A 121 -4.50 12.88 1.50
CA LEU A 121 -3.35 12.28 0.80
C LEU A 121 -3.68 11.84 -0.63
N LEU A 122 -4.94 11.97 -1.03
CA LEU A 122 -5.42 11.58 -2.36
C LEU A 122 -5.38 12.78 -3.33
N PRO A 123 -5.14 12.53 -4.64
CA PRO A 123 -4.89 11.22 -5.24
C PRO A 123 -3.52 10.65 -4.92
N VAL A 124 -3.39 9.32 -4.98
CA VAL A 124 -2.13 8.61 -4.74
C VAL A 124 -1.12 8.94 -5.85
N SER A 125 0.08 9.37 -5.49
CA SER A 125 1.14 9.66 -6.47
C SER A 125 1.71 8.38 -7.08
N VAL A 126 2.05 7.40 -6.23
CA VAL A 126 2.63 6.12 -6.64
C VAL A 126 2.01 4.99 -5.84
N ALA A 127 1.48 3.97 -6.51
CA ALA A 127 0.99 2.76 -5.87
C ALA A 127 1.80 1.55 -6.35
N LEU A 128 2.33 0.80 -5.40
CA LEU A 128 2.86 -0.54 -5.59
C LEU A 128 1.84 -1.55 -5.05
N LEU A 129 1.50 -2.55 -5.84
CA LEU A 129 0.62 -3.64 -5.44
C LEU A 129 1.30 -4.98 -5.66
N GLY A 130 0.98 -5.96 -4.82
CA GLY A 130 1.23 -7.36 -5.10
C GLY A 130 -0.02 -8.04 -5.65
N MET A 131 0.14 -9.27 -6.13
CA MET A 131 -0.99 -10.12 -6.55
C MET A 131 -0.88 -11.49 -5.88
N GLY A 132 -1.98 -11.96 -5.31
CA GLY A 132 -2.09 -13.30 -4.77
C GLY A 132 -2.26 -14.36 -5.88
N THR A 133 -2.10 -15.63 -5.51
CA THR A 133 -2.27 -16.77 -6.45
C THR A 133 -3.69 -16.91 -6.99
N ASP A 134 -4.68 -16.36 -6.30
CA ASP A 134 -6.08 -16.26 -6.72
C ASP A 134 -6.40 -14.93 -7.45
N MET A 135 -5.35 -14.20 -7.84
CA MET A 135 -5.37 -12.93 -8.56
C MET A 135 -5.98 -11.75 -7.78
N HIS A 136 -6.13 -11.84 -6.45
CA HIS A 136 -6.48 -10.65 -5.68
C HIS A 136 -5.31 -9.67 -5.60
N THR A 137 -5.62 -8.38 -5.57
CA THR A 137 -4.69 -7.29 -5.22
C THR A 137 -5.22 -6.58 -3.98
N ALA A 138 -4.31 -5.99 -3.18
CA ALA A 138 -4.68 -5.49 -1.84
C ALA A 138 -5.45 -6.57 -1.06
N SER A 139 -6.60 -6.26 -0.47
CA SER A 139 -7.50 -7.28 0.10
C SER A 139 -8.82 -7.40 -0.65
N LEU A 140 -8.80 -7.21 -1.97
CA LEU A 140 -9.97 -7.34 -2.86
C LEU A 140 -10.13 -8.80 -3.31
N PHE A 141 -10.51 -9.67 -2.36
CA PHE A 141 -10.59 -11.12 -2.59
C PHE A 141 -11.77 -11.52 -3.47
N PRO A 142 -11.61 -12.46 -4.42
CA PRO A 142 -12.67 -12.90 -5.35
C PRO A 142 -13.97 -13.40 -4.66
N ARG A 143 -13.90 -13.78 -3.37
CA ARG A 143 -15.05 -14.23 -2.57
C ARG A 143 -15.20 -13.43 -1.28
N GLY A 144 -14.69 -12.20 -1.26
CA GLY A 144 -14.83 -11.29 -0.14
C GLY A 144 -16.27 -10.81 0.00
N ASP A 145 -16.74 -10.66 1.23
CA ASP A 145 -18.10 -10.23 1.57
C ASP A 145 -18.45 -8.86 0.98
N ASN A 146 -17.50 -7.92 1.00
CA ASN A 146 -17.67 -6.55 0.52
C ASN A 146 -16.98 -6.28 -0.83
N LEU A 147 -16.60 -7.33 -1.59
CA LEU A 147 -15.92 -7.14 -2.88
C LEU A 147 -16.72 -6.26 -3.84
N ARG A 148 -18.04 -6.46 -3.94
CA ARG A 148 -18.90 -5.65 -4.82
C ARG A 148 -18.88 -4.17 -4.43
N LEU A 149 -18.92 -3.87 -3.14
CA LEU A 149 -18.80 -2.50 -2.64
C LEU A 149 -17.43 -1.93 -2.98
N ALA A 150 -16.36 -2.69 -2.73
CA ALA A 150 -14.98 -2.24 -2.95
C ALA A 150 -14.65 -1.96 -4.43
N LEU A 151 -15.38 -2.59 -5.36
CA LEU A 151 -15.25 -2.39 -6.81
C LEU A 151 -16.18 -1.29 -7.37
N ASP A 152 -17.09 -0.76 -6.56
CA ASP A 152 -18.03 0.29 -7.00
C ASP A 152 -17.28 1.60 -7.28
N PRO A 153 -17.57 2.30 -8.38
CA PRO A 153 -16.99 3.62 -8.65
C PRO A 153 -17.27 4.68 -7.57
N ALA A 154 -18.34 4.50 -6.79
CA ALA A 154 -18.70 5.35 -5.66
C ALA A 154 -18.31 4.75 -4.30
N ALA A 155 -17.45 3.73 -4.27
CA ALA A 155 -16.98 3.10 -3.04
C ALA A 155 -16.39 4.13 -2.05
N PRO A 156 -16.47 3.88 -0.72
CA PRO A 156 -15.68 4.64 0.25
C PRO A 156 -14.17 4.47 -0.02
N ILE A 157 -13.33 5.24 0.65
CA ILE A 157 -11.87 5.13 0.50
C ILE A 157 -11.39 3.76 0.98
N LEU A 158 -11.87 3.33 2.16
CA LEU A 158 -11.55 2.07 2.79
C LEU A 158 -12.78 1.14 2.86
N VAL A 159 -12.54 -0.13 2.69
CA VAL A 159 -13.55 -1.18 2.83
C VAL A 159 -13.02 -2.28 3.72
N SER A 160 -13.81 -2.69 4.71
CA SER A 160 -13.52 -3.93 5.44
C SER A 160 -13.78 -5.13 4.55
N MET A 161 -13.00 -6.19 4.73
CA MET A 161 -13.10 -7.39 3.89
C MET A 161 -12.91 -8.65 4.74
N ARG A 162 -13.87 -9.54 4.62
CA ARG A 162 -13.82 -10.89 5.18
C ARG A 162 -13.99 -11.90 4.07
N ALA A 163 -13.25 -13.00 4.13
CA ALA A 163 -13.39 -14.11 3.21
C ALA A 163 -13.10 -15.43 3.95
N ALA A 164 -13.63 -16.53 3.43
CA ALA A 164 -13.39 -17.84 4.01
C ALA A 164 -11.89 -18.17 3.99
N GLY A 165 -11.38 -18.67 5.12
CA GLY A 165 -9.96 -19.01 5.28
C GLY A 165 -9.06 -17.87 5.74
N LEU A 166 -9.54 -16.64 5.85
CA LEU A 166 -8.78 -15.55 6.45
C LEU A 166 -8.76 -15.65 7.97
N ALA A 167 -7.57 -15.52 8.56
CA ALA A 167 -7.38 -15.58 10.01
C ALA A 167 -7.86 -14.33 10.76
N CYS A 168 -8.09 -13.21 10.05
CA CYS A 168 -8.59 -11.95 10.60
C CYS A 168 -9.22 -11.09 9.51
N THR A 169 -10.06 -10.15 9.91
CA THR A 169 -10.63 -9.13 9.02
C THR A 169 -9.52 -8.31 8.38
N ARG A 170 -9.75 -7.88 7.15
CA ARG A 170 -8.88 -6.97 6.40
C ARG A 170 -9.53 -5.59 6.27
N VAL A 171 -8.71 -4.59 6.08
CA VAL A 171 -9.13 -3.27 5.59
C VAL A 171 -8.33 -2.99 4.33
N SER A 172 -9.00 -2.58 3.28
CA SER A 172 -8.40 -2.39 1.95
C SER A 172 -8.77 -1.03 1.39
N LEU A 173 -7.85 -0.40 0.68
CA LEU A 173 -8.24 0.65 -0.26
C LEU A 173 -9.22 0.08 -1.28
N SER A 174 -10.24 0.87 -1.64
CA SER A 174 -11.17 0.49 -2.70
C SER A 174 -10.50 0.59 -4.08
N ALA A 175 -11.06 -0.15 -5.05
CA ALA A 175 -10.56 -0.14 -6.42
C ALA A 175 -10.55 1.27 -7.02
N ARG A 176 -11.53 2.11 -6.68
CA ARG A 176 -11.59 3.52 -7.08
C ARG A 176 -10.31 4.27 -6.70
N VAL A 177 -9.87 4.15 -5.46
CA VAL A 177 -8.67 4.85 -4.96
C VAL A 177 -7.41 4.31 -5.61
N ILE A 178 -7.31 2.98 -5.75
CA ILE A 178 -6.17 2.31 -6.38
C ILE A 178 -6.04 2.70 -7.85
N CYS A 179 -7.15 2.70 -8.60
CA CYS A 179 -7.15 3.00 -10.02
C CYS A 179 -6.95 4.48 -10.35
N ASP A 180 -7.20 5.38 -9.38
CA ASP A 180 -6.96 6.82 -9.50
C ASP A 180 -5.49 7.22 -9.23
N ALA A 181 -4.64 6.26 -8.87
CA ALA A 181 -3.22 6.51 -8.66
C ALA A 181 -2.54 7.02 -9.93
N MET A 182 -1.74 8.08 -9.82
CA MET A 182 -1.00 8.68 -10.95
C MET A 182 0.00 7.70 -11.58
N SER A 183 0.57 6.82 -10.79
CA SER A 183 1.46 5.75 -11.25
C SER A 183 1.16 4.45 -10.48
N LEU A 184 0.68 3.44 -11.18
CA LEU A 184 0.30 2.15 -10.59
C LEU A 184 1.23 1.04 -11.09
N HIS A 185 1.83 0.32 -10.16
CA HIS A 185 2.76 -0.79 -10.40
C HIS A 185 2.24 -2.06 -9.73
N LEU A 186 2.21 -3.15 -10.46
CA LEU A 186 1.84 -4.47 -9.98
C LEU A 186 3.06 -5.40 -10.07
N VAL A 187 3.45 -6.01 -8.97
CA VAL A 187 4.50 -7.02 -8.90
C VAL A 187 3.88 -8.39 -8.67
N ILE A 188 4.35 -9.38 -9.45
CA ILE A 188 3.85 -10.77 -9.40
C ILE A 188 5.00 -11.71 -9.10
#